data_370d95f0b49ddc111aa02d9557c6b99b
#
_entry.id   370d95f0b49ddc111aa02d9557c6b99b
#
_cell.length_a   1.000
_cell.length_b   1.000
_cell.length_c   1.000
_cell.angle_alpha   90.00
_cell.angle_beta   90.00
_cell.angle_gamma   90.00
#
_symmetry.space_group_name_H-M   'P 1'
#
loop_
_entity.id
_entity.type
_entity.pdbx_description
1 polymer ?
#
loop_
_entity_poly.entity_id
_entity_poly.type
_entity_poly.pdbx_seq_one_letter_code
_entity_poly.pdbx_strand_id
1 'polypeptide(L)'
;VSARIAVPVFPGTNSEDETLRLLLDCGGNAELVHWSQADKLAQYDAYVLAGGFAYEDRIRAGAIAAHDRMMDSVIEAAGSGKLVFGICNGAQILLEAGLAPGTGSIRRPTAAFTRNGPAPHFVCRHVYVKLAIEPGRCAITAALPEDAIVPAWAAHAEGRLAATPEHLSEIVAGGHLAFIYTNSAGAVDPAAIPNGSALGCAGLVNREGNVLAIMPHPERDAWNFNHLDRREGDDVLATSGGSALFRSFVQALAS
;
A
#
# COMPACT_ATOMS: atom_id res chain seq x y z
N VAL A 1 18.50 17.31 8.96
CA VAL A 1 18.18 16.00 9.57
C VAL A 1 17.27 15.30 8.58
N SER A 2 17.62 14.08 8.15
CA SER A 2 16.74 13.32 7.24
C SER A 2 15.45 12.94 7.95
N ALA A 3 14.32 12.97 7.23
CA ALA A 3 13.02 12.56 7.73
C ALA A 3 13.07 11.12 8.26
N ARG A 4 12.46 10.87 9.43
CA ARG A 4 12.42 9.55 10.06
C ARG A 4 11.15 8.81 9.64
N ILE A 5 11.31 7.58 9.20
CA ILE A 5 10.22 6.72 8.74
C ILE A 5 9.97 5.62 9.76
N ALA A 6 8.76 5.51 10.28
CA ALA A 6 8.35 4.37 11.09
C ALA A 6 7.77 3.26 10.22
N VAL A 7 8.17 2.02 10.50
CA VAL A 7 7.46 0.81 10.05
C VAL A 7 6.79 0.20 11.30
N PRO A 8 5.50 0.48 11.55
CA PRO A 8 4.77 -0.06 12.69
C PRO A 8 4.61 -1.58 12.57
N VAL A 9 4.97 -2.31 13.63
CA VAL A 9 4.87 -3.77 13.70
C VAL A 9 3.77 -4.16 14.67
N PHE A 10 2.63 -4.57 14.14
CA PHE A 10 1.50 -5.12 14.89
C PHE A 10 1.73 -6.61 15.17
N PRO A 11 1.06 -7.21 16.19
CA PRO A 11 1.03 -8.66 16.33
C PRO A 11 0.50 -9.32 15.04
N GLY A 12 1.35 -10.08 14.33
CA GLY A 12 1.01 -10.74 13.07
C GLY A 12 1.46 -10.01 11.80
N THR A 13 2.10 -8.85 11.88
CA THR A 13 2.83 -8.26 10.74
C THR A 13 3.95 -9.24 10.35
N ASN A 14 4.20 -9.41 9.04
CA ASN A 14 5.21 -10.37 8.56
C ASN A 14 6.03 -9.92 7.33
N SER A 15 5.75 -8.73 6.78
CA SER A 15 6.51 -8.15 5.65
C SER A 15 7.32 -6.92 6.07
N GLU A 16 7.53 -6.75 7.39
CA GLU A 16 8.24 -5.59 7.92
C GLU A 16 9.72 -5.58 7.56
N ASP A 17 10.36 -6.73 7.53
CA ASP A 17 11.80 -6.82 7.26
C ASP A 17 12.14 -6.47 5.80
N GLU A 18 11.42 -7.02 4.81
CA GLU A 18 11.60 -6.66 3.41
C GLU A 18 11.21 -5.21 3.13
N THR A 19 10.16 -4.70 3.80
CA THR A 19 9.73 -3.30 3.72
C THR A 19 10.82 -2.37 4.27
N LEU A 20 11.33 -2.65 5.47
CA LEU A 20 12.42 -1.89 6.09
C LEU A 20 13.67 -1.88 5.20
N ARG A 21 14.10 -3.07 4.75
CA ARG A 21 15.28 -3.21 3.90
C ARG A 21 15.16 -2.36 2.64
N LEU A 22 14.01 -2.42 1.96
CA LEU A 22 13.82 -1.65 0.74
C LEU A 22 13.82 -0.13 1.00
N LEU A 23 13.21 0.33 2.10
CA LEU A 23 13.27 1.74 2.49
C LEU A 23 14.72 2.21 2.71
N LEU A 24 15.55 1.39 3.39
CA LEU A 24 16.96 1.69 3.61
C LEU A 24 17.76 1.67 2.30
N ASP A 25 17.54 0.69 1.42
CA ASP A 25 18.19 0.59 0.11
C ASP A 25 17.79 1.76 -0.82
N CYS A 26 16.62 2.36 -0.62
CA CYS A 26 16.19 3.60 -1.29
C CYS A 26 16.74 4.89 -0.64
N GLY A 27 17.58 4.79 0.39
CA GLY A 27 18.16 5.93 1.10
C GLY A 27 17.27 6.54 2.19
N GLY A 28 16.18 5.89 2.56
CA GLY A 28 15.30 6.31 3.66
C GLY A 28 15.95 6.08 5.03
N ASN A 29 15.59 6.91 6.02
CA ASN A 29 15.96 6.73 7.42
C ASN A 29 14.80 6.04 8.15
N ALA A 30 14.72 4.72 8.03
CA ALA A 30 13.59 3.90 8.48
C ALA A 30 13.98 2.97 9.64
N GLU A 31 13.01 2.70 10.54
CA GLU A 31 13.16 1.72 11.60
C GLU A 31 11.82 1.03 11.93
N LEU A 32 11.91 -0.20 12.47
CA LEU A 32 10.75 -0.92 12.98
C LEU A 32 10.32 -0.34 14.33
N VAL A 33 9.03 -0.13 14.49
CA VAL A 33 8.44 0.30 15.78
C VAL A 33 7.44 -0.76 16.23
N HIS A 34 7.85 -1.55 17.23
CA HIS A 34 7.04 -2.64 17.77
C HIS A 34 5.80 -2.09 18.49
N TRP A 35 4.68 -2.80 18.44
CA TRP A 35 3.41 -2.42 19.08
C TRP A 35 3.52 -2.03 20.55
N SER A 36 4.45 -2.64 21.29
CA SER A 36 4.73 -2.27 22.70
C SER A 36 5.37 -0.89 22.85
N GLN A 37 5.79 -0.25 21.76
CA GLN A 37 6.46 1.05 21.72
C GLN A 37 5.61 2.11 21.02
N ALA A 38 4.28 1.97 20.99
CA ALA A 38 3.36 2.85 20.30
C ALA A 38 3.59 4.34 20.61
N ASP A 39 3.97 4.69 21.84
CA ASP A 39 4.24 6.06 22.27
C ASP A 39 5.40 6.73 21.50
N LYS A 40 6.28 5.94 20.87
CA LYS A 40 7.37 6.47 20.04
C LYS A 40 6.91 6.95 18.67
N LEU A 41 5.76 6.46 18.17
CA LEU A 41 5.30 6.75 16.80
C LEU A 41 5.12 8.24 16.51
N ALA A 42 4.69 9.03 17.49
CA ALA A 42 4.52 10.48 17.31
C ALA A 42 5.81 11.23 16.88
N GLN A 43 6.99 10.61 17.07
CA GLN A 43 8.28 11.24 16.78
C GLN A 43 8.73 11.09 15.31
N TYR A 44 7.95 10.37 14.47
CA TYR A 44 8.31 10.10 13.10
C TYR A 44 7.65 11.08 12.13
N ASP A 45 8.27 11.23 10.97
CA ASP A 45 7.84 12.16 9.92
C ASP A 45 6.99 11.47 8.86
N ALA A 46 7.10 10.15 8.74
CA ALA A 46 6.34 9.33 7.81
C ALA A 46 6.16 7.90 8.32
N TYR A 47 5.21 7.18 7.73
CA TYR A 47 4.82 5.84 8.16
C TYR A 47 4.63 4.90 6.97
N VAL A 48 5.15 3.67 7.09
CA VAL A 48 4.90 2.59 6.13
C VAL A 48 4.32 1.39 6.88
N LEU A 49 3.04 1.10 6.69
CA LEU A 49 2.36 -0.06 7.25
C LEU A 49 2.61 -1.25 6.32
N ALA A 50 3.42 -2.20 6.79
CA ALA A 50 3.78 -3.40 6.05
C ALA A 50 2.63 -4.40 5.95
N GLY A 51 2.78 -5.38 5.07
CA GLY A 51 1.87 -6.51 4.94
C GLY A 51 1.96 -7.50 6.10
N GLY A 52 0.99 -8.39 6.17
CA GLY A 52 0.92 -9.43 7.19
C GLY A 52 -0.50 -9.89 7.45
N PHE A 53 -0.74 -10.33 8.69
CA PHE A 53 -2.01 -10.82 9.21
C PHE A 53 -2.22 -10.24 10.61
N ALA A 54 -2.26 -8.91 10.70
CA ALA A 54 -2.36 -8.21 11.98
C ALA A 54 -3.57 -8.71 12.79
N TYR A 55 -3.31 -9.16 14.02
CA TYR A 55 -4.30 -9.80 14.90
C TYR A 55 -5.00 -11.01 14.26
N GLU A 56 -4.26 -11.79 13.41
CA GLU A 56 -4.74 -13.01 12.73
C GLU A 56 -5.93 -12.73 11.80
N ASP A 57 -6.10 -11.49 11.30
CA ASP A 57 -7.23 -11.02 10.49
C ASP A 57 -8.62 -11.34 11.11
N ARG A 58 -8.70 -11.42 12.44
CA ARG A 58 -9.95 -11.70 13.15
C ARG A 58 -10.97 -10.62 12.85
N ILE A 59 -12.26 -11.02 12.72
CA ILE A 59 -13.40 -10.23 12.26
C ILE A 59 -13.31 -10.01 10.73
N ARG A 60 -12.31 -9.26 10.25
CA ARG A 60 -11.80 -9.14 8.89
C ARG A 60 -10.43 -8.49 8.92
N ALA A 61 -9.69 -8.64 7.83
CA ALA A 61 -8.33 -8.15 7.73
C ALA A 61 -8.23 -6.64 8.01
N GLY A 62 -7.31 -6.27 8.90
CA GLY A 62 -7.08 -4.89 9.31
C GLY A 62 -8.04 -4.32 10.37
N ALA A 63 -9.21 -4.94 10.61
CA ALA A 63 -10.26 -4.34 11.44
C ALA A 63 -9.83 -4.10 12.90
N ILE A 64 -9.15 -5.06 13.54
CA ILE A 64 -8.67 -4.90 14.93
C ILE A 64 -7.51 -3.90 14.97
N ALA A 65 -6.55 -4.03 14.05
CA ALA A 65 -5.39 -3.15 14.01
C ALA A 65 -5.76 -1.68 13.81
N ALA A 66 -6.80 -1.39 13.01
CA ALA A 66 -7.30 -0.03 12.81
C ALA A 66 -7.78 0.67 14.11
N HIS A 67 -8.06 -0.10 15.14
CA HIS A 67 -8.45 0.39 16.46
C HIS A 67 -7.34 0.26 17.51
N ASP A 68 -6.16 -0.23 17.12
CA ASP A 68 -4.99 -0.26 18.00
C ASP A 68 -4.49 1.17 18.29
N ARG A 69 -3.90 1.38 19.48
CA ARG A 69 -3.34 2.66 19.90
C ARG A 69 -2.20 3.15 18.99
N MET A 70 -1.49 2.27 18.30
CA MET A 70 -0.50 2.66 17.30
C MET A 70 -1.13 3.51 16.19
N MET A 71 -2.38 3.19 15.82
CA MET A 71 -3.10 3.92 14.78
C MET A 71 -3.53 5.32 15.21
N ASP A 72 -3.60 5.64 16.51
CA ASP A 72 -3.88 7.00 16.96
C ASP A 72 -2.81 7.98 16.46
N SER A 73 -1.53 7.63 16.60
CA SER A 73 -0.41 8.42 16.06
C SER A 73 -0.40 8.48 14.53
N VAL A 74 -0.72 7.38 13.85
CA VAL A 74 -0.79 7.34 12.38
C VAL A 74 -1.93 8.20 11.84
N ILE A 75 -3.10 8.15 12.49
CA ILE A 75 -4.28 8.98 12.14
C ILE A 75 -3.96 10.47 12.33
N GLU A 76 -3.36 10.85 13.45
CA GLU A 76 -2.95 12.22 13.72
C GLU A 76 -1.91 12.71 12.69
N ALA A 77 -0.92 11.87 12.37
CA ALA A 77 0.10 12.15 11.38
C ALA A 77 -0.50 12.36 9.98
N ALA A 78 -1.40 11.47 9.55
CA ALA A 78 -2.12 11.62 8.29
C ALA A 78 -2.92 12.92 8.23
N GLY A 79 -3.64 13.26 9.32
CA GLY A 79 -4.40 14.50 9.44
C GLY A 79 -3.54 15.76 9.44
N SER A 80 -2.26 15.65 9.83
CA SER A 80 -1.28 16.75 9.76
C SER A 80 -0.49 16.81 8.45
N GLY A 81 -0.84 15.98 7.46
CA GLY A 81 -0.21 15.98 6.14
C GLY A 81 1.04 15.10 6.02
N LYS A 82 1.43 14.36 7.06
CA LYS A 82 2.56 13.42 6.96
C LYS A 82 2.22 12.27 6.02
N LEU A 83 3.25 11.73 5.34
CA LEU A 83 3.07 10.64 4.39
C LEU A 83 2.81 9.31 5.10
N VAL A 84 1.76 8.61 4.66
CA VAL A 84 1.39 7.29 5.16
C VAL A 84 1.20 6.34 3.98
N PHE A 85 1.97 5.27 3.95
CA PHE A 85 1.92 4.25 2.91
C PHE A 85 1.54 2.90 3.52
N GLY A 86 0.48 2.26 3.02
CA GLY A 86 0.03 0.93 3.47
C GLY A 86 0.09 -0.09 2.35
N ILE A 87 0.64 -1.27 2.64
CA ILE A 87 0.84 -2.37 1.70
C ILE A 87 0.10 -3.60 2.20
N CYS A 88 -0.72 -4.23 1.36
CA CYS A 88 -1.48 -5.45 1.65
C CYS A 88 -2.29 -5.30 2.96
N ASN A 89 -1.91 -5.97 4.04
CA ASN A 89 -2.56 -5.81 5.35
C ASN A 89 -2.48 -4.37 5.86
N GLY A 90 -1.37 -3.65 5.61
CA GLY A 90 -1.28 -2.23 5.91
C GLY A 90 -2.31 -1.40 5.14
N ALA A 91 -2.59 -1.72 3.87
CA ALA A 91 -3.66 -1.09 3.10
C ALA A 91 -5.05 -1.38 3.68
N GLN A 92 -5.29 -2.62 4.10
CA GLN A 92 -6.53 -3.01 4.78
C GLN A 92 -6.74 -2.20 6.08
N ILE A 93 -5.69 -2.05 6.88
CA ILE A 93 -5.71 -1.24 8.12
C ILE A 93 -6.06 0.22 7.80
N LEU A 94 -5.47 0.81 6.75
CA LEU A 94 -5.76 2.20 6.35
C LEU A 94 -7.21 2.39 5.90
N LEU A 95 -7.78 1.43 5.17
CA LEU A 95 -9.19 1.49 4.78
C LEU A 95 -10.10 1.37 6.02
N GLU A 96 -9.85 0.40 6.91
CA GLU A 96 -10.60 0.20 8.14
C GLU A 96 -10.49 1.38 9.10
N ALA A 97 -9.35 2.07 9.12
CA ALA A 97 -9.17 3.32 9.87
C ALA A 97 -9.90 4.52 9.23
N GLY A 98 -10.44 4.39 8.00
CA GLY A 98 -11.09 5.46 7.26
C GLY A 98 -10.10 6.47 6.65
N LEU A 99 -8.80 6.14 6.61
CA LEU A 99 -7.75 6.99 6.06
C LEU A 99 -7.67 6.94 4.53
N ALA A 100 -8.07 5.82 3.92
CA ALA A 100 -8.18 5.66 2.48
C ALA A 100 -9.53 5.01 2.12
N PRO A 101 -10.26 5.47 1.10
CA PRO A 101 -10.00 6.64 0.25
C PRO A 101 -10.20 7.99 0.97
N GLY A 102 -10.58 8.00 2.25
CA GLY A 102 -10.80 9.23 3.02
C GLY A 102 -12.10 9.97 2.67
N THR A 103 -13.09 9.26 2.07
CA THR A 103 -14.40 9.83 1.72
C THR A 103 -15.41 9.75 2.87
N GLY A 104 -15.08 9.01 3.94
CA GLY A 104 -15.89 8.88 5.15
C GLY A 104 -15.31 9.65 6.34
N SER A 105 -15.49 9.09 7.52
CA SER A 105 -14.94 9.60 8.78
C SER A 105 -13.93 8.60 9.33
N ILE A 106 -13.03 9.07 10.19
CA ILE A 106 -12.07 8.21 10.87
C ILE A 106 -12.78 7.05 11.58
N ARG A 107 -12.29 5.84 11.39
CA ARG A 107 -12.86 4.57 11.88
C ARG A 107 -14.30 4.28 11.42
N ARG A 108 -14.71 4.93 10.31
CA ARG A 108 -15.98 4.65 9.63
C ARG A 108 -15.72 4.49 8.13
N PRO A 109 -15.21 3.32 7.71
CA PRO A 109 -14.81 3.07 6.32
C PRO A 109 -16.00 3.12 5.36
N THR A 110 -15.80 3.70 4.19
CA THR A 110 -16.74 3.71 3.05
C THR A 110 -16.41 2.63 2.03
N ALA A 111 -15.22 2.03 2.14
CA ALA A 111 -14.75 0.93 1.32
C ALA A 111 -13.89 -0.01 2.17
N ALA A 112 -13.78 -1.27 1.77
CA ALA A 112 -12.92 -2.25 2.42
C ALA A 112 -12.31 -3.20 1.38
N PHE A 113 -11.13 -3.76 1.70
CA PHE A 113 -10.63 -4.93 1.02
C PHE A 113 -11.20 -6.17 1.70
N THR A 114 -11.99 -6.94 0.96
CA THR A 114 -12.74 -8.09 1.46
C THR A 114 -12.29 -9.38 0.78
N ARG A 115 -12.94 -10.50 1.13
CA ARG A 115 -12.64 -11.82 0.57
C ARG A 115 -12.60 -11.79 -0.95
N ASN A 116 -11.57 -12.42 -1.51
CA ASN A 116 -11.42 -12.57 -2.94
C ASN A 116 -12.62 -13.26 -3.59
N GLY A 117 -12.95 -12.89 -4.83
CA GLY A 117 -14.09 -13.43 -5.58
C GLY A 117 -13.64 -14.03 -6.93
N PRO A 118 -14.55 -14.75 -7.63
CA PRO A 118 -15.91 -15.04 -7.24
C PRO A 118 -16.07 -16.09 -6.13
N ALA A 119 -15.09 -16.98 -5.96
CA ALA A 119 -15.04 -17.93 -4.84
C ALA A 119 -13.91 -17.51 -3.88
N PRO A 120 -14.10 -17.62 -2.55
CA PRO A 120 -13.03 -17.32 -1.59
C PRO A 120 -11.80 -18.21 -1.82
N HIS A 121 -10.65 -17.61 -2.06
CA HIS A 121 -9.38 -18.33 -2.25
C HIS A 121 -8.21 -17.40 -1.91
N PHE A 122 -7.08 -17.99 -1.52
CA PHE A 122 -5.82 -17.26 -1.38
C PHE A 122 -5.19 -17.08 -2.76
N VAL A 123 -4.89 -15.83 -3.12
CA VAL A 123 -4.15 -15.50 -4.34
C VAL A 123 -2.67 -15.38 -3.99
N CYS A 124 -1.80 -16.08 -4.73
CA CYS A 124 -0.36 -15.90 -4.69
C CYS A 124 0.15 -15.92 -6.14
N ARG A 125 0.32 -14.72 -6.73
CA ARG A 125 0.79 -14.61 -8.11
C ARG A 125 1.44 -13.25 -8.37
N HIS A 126 2.33 -13.23 -9.36
CA HIS A 126 2.87 -11.98 -9.89
C HIS A 126 1.77 -11.18 -10.61
N VAL A 127 1.78 -9.87 -10.43
CA VAL A 127 0.81 -8.92 -11.02
C VAL A 127 1.51 -7.66 -11.45
N TYR A 128 0.87 -6.92 -12.34
CA TYR A 128 1.28 -5.57 -12.71
C TYR A 128 0.18 -4.60 -12.31
N VAL A 129 0.57 -3.46 -11.76
CA VAL A 129 -0.35 -2.38 -11.42
C VAL A 129 0.08 -1.11 -12.13
N LYS A 130 -0.90 -0.42 -12.71
CA LYS A 130 -0.70 0.82 -13.44
C LYS A 130 -1.18 1.99 -12.59
N LEU A 131 -0.38 3.06 -12.55
CA LEU A 131 -0.80 4.33 -11.95
C LEU A 131 -2.00 4.88 -12.77
N ALA A 132 -3.10 5.16 -12.09
CA ALA A 132 -4.37 5.58 -12.68
C ALA A 132 -4.78 7.02 -12.33
N ILE A 133 -3.87 7.74 -11.67
CA ILE A 133 -3.99 9.17 -11.33
C ILE A 133 -2.79 9.93 -11.87
N GLU A 134 -2.90 11.26 -11.99
CA GLU A 134 -1.75 12.12 -12.23
C GLU A 134 -0.70 11.91 -11.12
N PRO A 135 0.59 11.74 -11.42
CA PRO A 135 1.62 11.44 -10.41
C PRO A 135 1.61 12.40 -9.23
N GLY A 136 1.46 13.69 -9.46
CA GLY A 136 1.40 14.73 -8.43
C GLY A 136 0.11 14.76 -7.60
N ARG A 137 -0.92 13.97 -7.96
CA ARG A 137 -2.16 13.85 -7.17
C ARG A 137 -1.90 13.16 -5.81
N CYS A 138 -0.85 12.35 -5.74
CA CYS A 138 -0.39 11.73 -4.50
C CYS A 138 1.10 12.00 -4.33
N ALA A 139 1.51 12.57 -3.19
CA ALA A 139 2.90 12.88 -2.93
C ALA A 139 3.81 11.64 -3.01
N ILE A 140 3.29 10.47 -2.61
CA ILE A 140 4.04 9.19 -2.66
C ILE A 140 4.31 8.73 -4.10
N THR A 141 3.51 9.14 -5.08
CA THR A 141 3.67 8.77 -6.49
C THR A 141 4.28 9.86 -7.35
N ALA A 142 4.61 11.02 -6.77
CA ALA A 142 4.99 12.23 -7.51
C ALA A 142 6.24 12.06 -8.40
N ALA A 143 7.15 11.16 -8.06
CA ALA A 143 8.35 10.88 -8.87
C ALA A 143 8.17 9.71 -9.86
N LEU A 144 6.99 9.09 -9.92
CA LEU A 144 6.69 8.09 -10.94
C LEU A 144 6.36 8.78 -12.26
N PRO A 145 6.70 8.18 -13.40
CA PRO A 145 6.18 8.66 -14.69
C PRO A 145 4.66 8.50 -14.76
N GLU A 146 4.02 9.33 -15.60
CA GLU A 146 2.63 9.14 -15.97
C GLU A 146 2.43 7.73 -16.55
N ASP A 147 1.32 7.09 -16.21
CA ASP A 147 1.04 5.71 -16.62
C ASP A 147 2.05 4.65 -16.15
N ALA A 148 2.82 4.93 -15.10
CA ALA A 148 3.83 4.00 -14.57
C ALA A 148 3.23 2.62 -14.31
N ILE A 149 3.93 1.58 -14.77
CA ILE A 149 3.59 0.18 -14.50
C ILE A 149 4.56 -0.35 -13.44
N VAL A 150 4.02 -0.80 -12.31
CA VAL A 150 4.81 -1.34 -11.20
C VAL A 150 4.56 -2.83 -11.09
N PRO A 151 5.59 -3.67 -11.24
CA PRO A 151 5.48 -5.10 -10.96
C PRO A 151 5.37 -5.33 -9.45
N ALA A 152 4.58 -6.32 -9.05
CA ALA A 152 4.32 -6.64 -7.66
C ALA A 152 3.83 -8.07 -7.49
N TRP A 153 3.72 -8.53 -6.24
CA TRP A 153 3.12 -9.82 -5.91
C TRP A 153 1.80 -9.65 -5.17
N ALA A 154 0.73 -10.24 -5.69
CA ALA A 154 -0.49 -10.44 -4.91
C ALA A 154 -0.30 -11.67 -4.00
N ALA A 155 -0.52 -11.51 -2.69
CA ALA A 155 -0.40 -12.58 -1.69
C ALA A 155 -1.44 -12.37 -0.58
N HIS A 156 -2.71 -12.66 -0.85
CA HIS A 156 -3.82 -12.35 0.07
C HIS A 156 -5.06 -13.22 -0.16
N ALA A 157 -5.88 -13.39 0.88
CA ALA A 157 -7.22 -13.97 0.81
C ALA A 157 -8.31 -12.87 0.76
N GLU A 158 -8.01 -11.68 1.26
CA GLU A 158 -8.92 -10.53 1.35
C GLU A 158 -8.29 -9.31 0.67
N GLY A 159 -8.37 -9.22 -0.66
CA GLY A 159 -7.80 -8.10 -1.43
C GLY A 159 -8.78 -7.47 -2.41
N ARG A 160 -10.04 -7.90 -2.39
CA ARG A 160 -11.08 -7.41 -3.29
C ARG A 160 -11.68 -6.11 -2.77
N LEU A 161 -11.51 -5.01 -3.48
CA LEU A 161 -12.22 -3.77 -3.15
C LEU A 161 -13.72 -4.01 -3.23
N ALA A 162 -14.42 -3.66 -2.15
CA ALA A 162 -15.87 -3.62 -2.06
C ALA A 162 -16.32 -2.31 -1.42
N ALA A 163 -17.32 -1.68 -2.02
CA ALA A 163 -18.01 -0.49 -1.54
C ALA A 163 -19.42 -0.45 -2.15
N THR A 164 -20.28 0.44 -1.66
CA THR A 164 -21.58 0.66 -2.32
C THR A 164 -21.40 1.33 -3.69
N PRO A 165 -22.36 1.24 -4.60
CA PRO A 165 -22.29 1.92 -5.90
C PRO A 165 -22.01 3.43 -5.78
N GLU A 166 -22.59 4.08 -4.79
CA GLU A 166 -22.42 5.50 -4.49
C GLU A 166 -20.96 5.79 -4.13
N HIS A 167 -20.38 5.02 -3.22
CA HIS A 167 -18.97 5.19 -2.81
C HIS A 167 -17.99 4.81 -3.92
N LEU A 168 -18.30 3.82 -4.77
CA LEU A 168 -17.50 3.54 -5.96
C LEU A 168 -17.50 4.75 -6.92
N SER A 169 -18.67 5.39 -7.10
CA SER A 169 -18.76 6.62 -7.91
C SER A 169 -17.97 7.78 -7.32
N GLU A 170 -17.98 7.95 -6.00
CA GLU A 170 -17.17 8.94 -5.29
C GLU A 170 -15.66 8.67 -5.45
N ILE A 171 -15.22 7.41 -5.36
CA ILE A 171 -13.82 7.02 -5.57
C ILE A 171 -13.35 7.44 -6.97
N VAL A 172 -14.16 7.19 -7.99
CA VAL A 172 -13.82 7.57 -9.38
C VAL A 172 -13.84 9.09 -9.54
N ALA A 173 -14.93 9.75 -9.14
CA ALA A 173 -15.10 11.19 -9.33
C ALA A 173 -14.07 12.02 -8.55
N GLY A 174 -13.65 11.54 -7.37
CA GLY A 174 -12.65 12.19 -6.51
C GLY A 174 -11.20 11.91 -6.89
N GLY A 175 -10.94 11.08 -7.92
CA GLY A 175 -9.58 10.68 -8.29
C GLY A 175 -8.88 9.91 -7.16
N HIS A 176 -9.60 9.04 -6.48
CA HIS A 176 -9.07 8.22 -5.39
C HIS A 176 -8.53 6.86 -5.85
N LEU A 177 -8.83 6.43 -7.08
CA LEU A 177 -8.35 5.17 -7.65
C LEU A 177 -6.89 5.34 -8.12
N ALA A 178 -5.94 5.08 -7.20
CA ALA A 178 -4.53 5.36 -7.45
C ALA A 178 -3.88 4.33 -8.38
N PHE A 179 -4.16 3.05 -8.19
CA PHE A 179 -3.61 1.96 -8.99
C PHE A 179 -4.69 0.99 -9.41
N ILE A 180 -4.56 0.48 -10.65
CA ILE A 180 -5.41 -0.58 -11.21
C ILE A 180 -4.57 -1.76 -11.65
N TYR A 181 -5.13 -2.97 -11.56
CA TYR A 181 -4.50 -4.17 -12.12
C TYR A 181 -4.52 -4.13 -13.65
N THR A 182 -3.38 -4.48 -14.25
CA THR A 182 -3.19 -4.54 -15.71
C THR A 182 -2.37 -5.77 -16.10
N ASN A 183 -2.27 -6.05 -17.38
CA ASN A 183 -1.24 -6.94 -17.89
C ASN A 183 0.15 -6.26 -17.91
N SER A 184 1.20 -6.98 -18.27
CA SER A 184 2.58 -6.44 -18.31
C SER A 184 2.79 -5.28 -19.29
N ALA A 185 1.90 -5.11 -20.27
CA ALA A 185 1.91 -4.00 -21.22
C ALA A 185 1.09 -2.79 -20.72
N GLY A 186 0.52 -2.82 -19.51
CA GLY A 186 -0.29 -1.75 -18.94
C GLY A 186 -1.72 -1.69 -19.47
N ALA A 187 -2.15 -2.69 -20.26
CA ALA A 187 -3.52 -2.76 -20.74
C ALA A 187 -4.47 -3.30 -19.67
N VAL A 188 -5.65 -2.67 -19.55
CA VAL A 188 -6.71 -3.15 -18.67
C VAL A 188 -7.25 -4.47 -19.23
N ASP A 189 -7.12 -5.52 -18.45
CA ASP A 189 -7.55 -6.87 -18.78
C ASP A 189 -8.27 -7.49 -17.57
N PRO A 190 -9.53 -7.93 -17.70
CA PRO A 190 -10.23 -8.61 -16.62
C PRO A 190 -9.47 -9.84 -16.09
N ALA A 191 -8.69 -10.55 -16.93
CA ALA A 191 -7.86 -11.68 -16.52
C ALA A 191 -6.66 -11.29 -15.66
N ALA A 192 -6.24 -10.02 -15.71
CA ALA A 192 -5.18 -9.48 -14.87
C ALA A 192 -5.65 -9.21 -13.44
N ILE A 193 -6.97 -9.04 -13.21
CA ILE A 193 -7.53 -8.78 -11.89
C ILE A 193 -7.52 -10.08 -11.08
N PRO A 194 -6.69 -10.22 -10.03
CA PRO A 194 -6.47 -11.50 -9.38
C PRO A 194 -7.61 -11.93 -8.45
N ASN A 195 -8.46 -11.01 -8.03
CA ASN A 195 -9.32 -11.16 -6.84
C ASN A 195 -10.75 -10.66 -7.02
N GLY A 196 -11.14 -10.24 -8.24
CA GLY A 196 -12.47 -9.69 -8.52
C GLY A 196 -12.70 -8.29 -7.93
N SER A 197 -11.63 -7.52 -7.71
CA SER A 197 -11.69 -6.16 -7.17
C SER A 197 -12.54 -5.23 -8.03
N ALA A 198 -13.46 -4.49 -7.41
CA ALA A 198 -14.25 -3.48 -8.11
C ALA A 198 -13.33 -2.46 -8.79
N LEU A 199 -13.71 -1.97 -9.98
CA LEU A 199 -12.94 -1.02 -10.78
C LEU A 199 -11.53 -1.52 -11.19
N GLY A 200 -11.24 -2.82 -11.04
CA GLY A 200 -9.87 -3.34 -11.17
C GLY A 200 -8.90 -2.74 -10.13
N CYS A 201 -9.40 -2.20 -9.05
CA CYS A 201 -8.62 -1.47 -8.06
C CYS A 201 -7.53 -2.33 -7.44
N ALA A 202 -6.29 -1.83 -7.49
CA ALA A 202 -5.13 -2.34 -6.79
C ALA A 202 -4.67 -1.41 -5.67
N GLY A 203 -5.05 -0.12 -5.71
CA GLY A 203 -4.68 0.84 -4.68
C GLY A 203 -5.52 2.11 -4.71
N LEU A 204 -5.62 2.74 -3.54
CA LEU A 204 -6.41 3.95 -3.29
C LEU A 204 -5.55 5.04 -2.66
N VAL A 205 -5.86 6.29 -2.97
CA VAL A 205 -5.28 7.49 -2.35
C VAL A 205 -6.37 8.28 -1.62
N ASN A 206 -6.02 8.93 -0.52
CA ASN A 206 -6.94 9.81 0.20
C ASN A 206 -7.15 11.16 -0.53
N ARG A 207 -8.08 11.98 -0.01
CA ARG A 207 -8.41 13.28 -0.58
C ARG A 207 -7.20 14.22 -0.60
N GLU A 208 -6.42 14.24 0.45
CA GLU A 208 -5.27 15.13 0.66
C GLU A 208 -4.04 14.72 -0.16
N GLY A 209 -3.98 13.47 -0.65
CA GLY A 209 -2.87 12.96 -1.47
C GLY A 209 -1.63 12.55 -0.67
N ASN A 210 -1.74 12.39 0.66
CA ASN A 210 -0.65 12.00 1.54
C ASN A 210 -0.78 10.57 2.10
N VAL A 211 -1.90 9.89 1.88
CA VAL A 211 -2.11 8.49 2.27
C VAL A 211 -2.32 7.64 1.04
N LEU A 212 -1.49 6.62 0.85
CA LEU A 212 -1.59 5.63 -0.23
C LEU A 212 -1.78 4.23 0.36
N ALA A 213 -2.79 3.52 -0.10
CA ALA A 213 -3.05 2.12 0.22
C ALA A 213 -2.93 1.28 -1.05
N ILE A 214 -2.03 0.28 -1.09
CA ILE A 214 -1.86 -0.62 -2.23
C ILE A 214 -1.99 -2.08 -1.77
N MET A 215 -2.73 -2.89 -2.51
CA MET A 215 -3.00 -4.27 -2.12
C MET A 215 -1.87 -5.26 -2.47
N PRO A 216 -1.28 -5.24 -3.68
CA PRO A 216 -0.14 -6.08 -3.98
C PRO A 216 1.15 -5.55 -3.33
N HIS A 217 2.16 -6.41 -3.28
CA HIS A 217 3.46 -6.20 -2.64
C HIS A 217 4.53 -5.80 -3.65
N PRO A 218 4.82 -4.49 -3.88
CA PRO A 218 5.92 -4.08 -4.74
C PRO A 218 7.29 -4.42 -4.13
N GLU A 219 7.42 -4.47 -2.79
CA GLU A 219 8.65 -4.85 -2.09
C GLU A 219 9.08 -6.29 -2.38
N ARG A 220 8.14 -7.15 -2.78
CA ARG A 220 8.43 -8.53 -3.20
C ARG A 220 8.85 -8.68 -4.65
N ASP A 221 8.92 -7.58 -5.39
CA ASP A 221 9.48 -7.47 -6.74
C ASP A 221 10.45 -6.28 -6.82
N ALA A 222 11.24 -6.05 -5.77
CA ALA A 222 12.06 -4.85 -5.64
C ALA A 222 13.53 -5.04 -6.05
N TRP A 223 13.98 -6.28 -6.13
CA TRP A 223 15.35 -6.63 -6.55
C TRP A 223 15.31 -7.67 -7.66
N ASN A 224 16.37 -7.71 -8.48
CA ASN A 224 16.44 -8.65 -9.58
C ASN A 224 16.38 -10.13 -9.13
N PHE A 225 16.80 -10.47 -7.91
CA PHE A 225 16.73 -11.85 -7.42
C PHE A 225 15.29 -12.34 -7.22
N ASN A 226 14.33 -11.46 -6.99
CA ASN A 226 12.91 -11.80 -6.85
C ASN A 226 12.02 -11.28 -7.98
N HIS A 227 12.64 -10.67 -9.01
CA HIS A 227 11.93 -10.22 -10.21
C HIS A 227 11.67 -11.37 -11.19
N LEU A 228 10.42 -11.51 -11.63
CA LEU A 228 10.00 -12.64 -12.48
C LEU A 228 10.69 -12.62 -13.86
N ASP A 229 10.84 -11.43 -14.45
CA ASP A 229 11.38 -11.25 -15.81
C ASP A 229 12.91 -10.99 -15.82
N ARG A 230 13.63 -11.41 -14.78
CA ARG A 230 15.08 -11.28 -14.69
C ARG A 230 15.76 -11.99 -15.87
N ARG A 231 16.75 -11.32 -16.48
CA ARG A 231 17.56 -11.87 -17.58
C ARG A 231 18.86 -12.50 -17.04
N GLU A 232 19.38 -13.44 -17.82
CA GLU A 232 20.71 -13.99 -17.54
C GLU A 232 21.77 -12.87 -17.63
N GLY A 233 22.63 -12.76 -16.60
CA GLY A 233 23.65 -11.72 -16.51
C GLY A 233 23.23 -10.45 -15.76
N ASP A 234 21.95 -10.29 -15.40
CA ASP A 234 21.54 -9.17 -14.54
C ASP A 234 22.18 -9.27 -13.15
N ASP A 235 22.61 -8.12 -12.60
CA ASP A 235 23.04 -8.06 -11.20
C ASP A 235 21.87 -8.42 -10.29
N VAL A 236 22.00 -9.53 -9.57
CA VAL A 236 20.93 -10.09 -8.72
C VAL A 236 20.52 -9.17 -7.56
N LEU A 237 21.43 -8.30 -7.11
CA LEU A 237 21.20 -7.37 -6.00
C LEU A 237 20.73 -5.98 -6.48
N ALA A 238 20.79 -5.70 -7.77
CA ALA A 238 20.25 -4.47 -8.31
C ALA A 238 18.72 -4.40 -8.12
N THR A 239 18.22 -3.18 -7.95
CA THR A 239 16.79 -2.93 -7.77
C THR A 239 16.02 -3.12 -9.08
N SER A 240 14.82 -3.69 -8.99
CA SER A 240 13.87 -3.86 -10.08
C SER A 240 12.72 -2.85 -10.04
N GLY A 241 11.73 -3.01 -10.91
CA GLY A 241 10.60 -2.09 -11.05
C GLY A 241 9.76 -1.88 -9.80
N GLY A 242 9.63 -2.90 -8.94
CA GLY A 242 8.90 -2.81 -7.68
C GLY A 242 9.47 -1.76 -6.70
N SER A 243 10.77 -1.47 -6.78
CA SER A 243 11.42 -0.45 -5.95
C SER A 243 11.03 0.99 -6.32
N ALA A 244 10.46 1.23 -7.52
CA ALA A 244 10.18 2.58 -8.01
C ALA A 244 9.24 3.37 -7.08
N LEU A 245 8.21 2.70 -6.54
CA LEU A 245 7.25 3.33 -5.64
C LEU A 245 7.90 3.72 -4.29
N PHE A 246 8.80 2.90 -3.77
CA PHE A 246 9.55 3.20 -2.55
C PHE A 246 10.56 4.33 -2.74
N ARG A 247 11.23 4.39 -3.89
CA ARG A 247 12.10 5.53 -4.24
C ARG A 247 11.29 6.83 -4.31
N SER A 248 10.11 6.79 -4.95
CA SER A 248 9.22 7.95 -5.02
C SER A 248 8.77 8.40 -3.62
N PHE A 249 8.41 7.48 -2.74
CA PHE A 249 8.06 7.77 -1.35
C PHE A 249 9.21 8.45 -0.59
N VAL A 250 10.44 7.91 -0.67
CA VAL A 250 11.61 8.47 0.01
C VAL A 250 11.97 9.85 -0.56
N GLN A 251 11.88 10.05 -1.88
CA GLN A 251 12.12 11.35 -2.52
C GLN A 251 11.12 12.42 -2.07
N ALA A 252 9.85 12.05 -1.89
CA ALA A 252 8.82 12.97 -1.40
C ALA A 252 9.08 13.47 0.03
N LEU A 253 9.87 12.75 0.83
CA LEU A 253 10.27 13.18 2.18
C LEU A 253 11.47 14.13 2.19
N ALA A 254 12.19 14.25 1.07
CA ALA A 254 13.35 15.14 0.94
C ALA A 254 12.97 16.51 0.35
N SER A 255 11.71 16.66 -0.10
CA SER A 255 11.15 17.89 -0.67
C SER A 255 10.60 18.80 0.41
#